data_59d96ebc37c6c080546e2377578cde9c
#
_entry.id   59d96ebc37c6c080546e2377578cde9c
#
_cell.length_a   1.000
_cell.length_b   1.000
_cell.length_c   1.000
_cell.angle_alpha   90.00
_cell.angle_beta   90.00
_cell.angle_gamma   90.00
#
_symmetry.space_group_name_H-M   'P 1'
#
loop_
_entity.id
_entity.type
_entity.pdbx_description
1 polymer ?
#
loop_
_entity_poly.entity_id
_entity_poly.type
_entity_poly.pdbx_seq_one_letter_code
_entity_poly.pdbx_strand_id
1 'polypeptide(L)'
;MSETVISIKDLSKSFGDHEVLRKIDIDVHSGEVICIVGSSGSGKSTLLRCINKLEKQTSGKILYHDKEVRNVQKDINDYRSKVGMVFQSFNLFNNMTVLQNCMLCTRRVLHLPKQEAFDRAITYLKEVGMAPYINAKPSQLSGGQKQRISIARVFLKNPPIIILDEATSALDNESEYAVAKSLNELAKGRTTLTIAHRLSSIRNSDRILVLTDEGIVEEGNHDELMALGGIYHQFYVMANEIK
;
A
#
# COMPACT_ATOMS: atom_id res chain seq x y z
N MET A 1 14.01 -18.45 10.64
CA MET A 1 13.90 -16.99 10.41
C MET A 1 13.19 -16.81 9.08
N SER A 2 12.20 -15.93 8.97
CA SER A 2 11.54 -15.61 7.71
C SER A 2 12.50 -14.87 6.79
N GLU A 3 12.40 -15.14 5.47
CA GLU A 3 13.25 -14.53 4.45
C GLU A 3 13.01 -13.01 4.38
N THR A 4 14.08 -12.19 4.33
CA THR A 4 13.97 -10.75 4.07
C THR A 4 13.70 -10.52 2.59
N VAL A 5 12.56 -9.92 2.27
CA VAL A 5 12.13 -9.67 0.87
C VAL A 5 12.41 -8.23 0.41
N ILE A 6 12.33 -7.25 1.31
CA ILE A 6 12.77 -5.86 1.06
C ILE A 6 13.70 -5.44 2.19
N SER A 7 14.82 -4.83 1.85
CA SER A 7 15.73 -4.19 2.81
C SER A 7 15.95 -2.74 2.39
N ILE A 8 15.73 -1.84 3.32
CA ILE A 8 15.91 -0.40 3.16
C ILE A 8 17.08 0.00 4.04
N LYS A 9 18.06 0.69 3.49
CA LYS A 9 19.30 1.07 4.19
C LYS A 9 19.57 2.56 4.02
N ASP A 10 19.69 3.27 5.12
CA ASP A 10 20.01 4.70 5.21
C ASP A 10 19.15 5.58 4.30
N LEU A 11 17.86 5.22 4.12
CA LEU A 11 16.97 5.91 3.17
C LEU A 11 16.64 7.31 3.68
N SER A 12 17.03 8.32 2.92
CA SER A 12 16.64 9.71 3.17
C SER A 12 15.92 10.30 1.96
N LYS A 13 14.98 11.22 2.22
CA LYS A 13 14.26 11.96 1.18
C LYS A 13 14.09 13.41 1.57
N SER A 14 14.54 14.31 0.68
CA SER A 14 14.30 15.75 0.77
C SER A 14 13.51 16.25 -0.45
N PHE A 15 12.74 17.30 -0.25
CA PHE A 15 12.09 18.11 -1.28
C PHE A 15 12.61 19.55 -1.15
N GLY A 16 13.53 19.95 -2.03
CA GLY A 16 14.33 21.15 -1.84
C GLY A 16 15.12 21.04 -0.54
N ASP A 17 15.02 22.06 0.30
CA ASP A 17 15.73 22.12 1.60
C ASP A 17 15.00 21.41 2.74
N HIS A 18 13.77 20.90 2.49
CA HIS A 18 12.97 20.22 3.50
C HIS A 18 13.25 18.72 3.50
N GLU A 19 13.91 18.19 4.53
CA GLU A 19 14.15 16.77 4.73
C GLU A 19 12.93 16.11 5.40
N VAL A 20 12.30 15.19 4.69
CA VAL A 20 11.07 14.49 5.11
C VAL A 20 11.37 13.11 5.71
N LEU A 21 12.37 12.40 5.17
CA LEU A 21 12.80 11.10 5.68
C LEU A 21 14.29 11.17 6.02
N ARG A 22 14.66 10.68 7.21
CA ARG A 22 16.02 10.73 7.74
C ARG A 22 16.51 9.34 8.07
N LYS A 23 17.47 8.83 7.27
CA LYS A 23 18.20 7.57 7.49
C LYS A 23 17.31 6.42 7.99
N ILE A 24 16.29 6.12 7.22
CA ILE A 24 15.34 5.06 7.55
C ILE A 24 15.96 3.70 7.21
N ASP A 25 16.01 2.80 8.18
CA ASP A 25 16.40 1.41 8.03
C ASP A 25 15.21 0.50 8.36
N ILE A 26 14.85 -0.39 7.43
CA ILE A 26 13.75 -1.36 7.60
C ILE A 26 14.11 -2.64 6.85
N ASP A 27 14.01 -3.78 7.52
CA ASP A 27 13.97 -5.08 6.86
C ASP A 27 12.54 -5.62 6.90
N VAL A 28 11.97 -5.97 5.74
CA VAL A 28 10.62 -6.50 5.57
C VAL A 28 10.71 -7.99 5.28
N HIS A 29 10.03 -8.80 6.07
CA HIS A 29 10.08 -10.26 5.94
C HIS A 29 8.89 -10.82 5.14
N SER A 30 9.11 -12.00 4.53
CA SER A 30 8.09 -12.68 3.74
C SER A 30 6.86 -13.01 4.58
N GLY A 31 5.68 -12.62 4.10
CA GLY A 31 4.39 -12.85 4.76
C GLY A 31 4.07 -11.90 5.92
N GLU A 32 4.97 -10.97 6.26
CA GLU A 32 4.80 -10.03 7.36
C GLU A 32 3.83 -8.90 7.00
N VAL A 33 3.01 -8.50 7.97
CA VAL A 33 2.12 -7.33 7.89
C VAL A 33 2.70 -6.22 8.76
N ILE A 34 3.25 -5.19 8.12
CA ILE A 34 3.83 -4.01 8.78
C ILE A 34 2.85 -2.85 8.71
N CYS A 35 2.58 -2.24 9.86
CA CYS A 35 1.78 -1.03 9.97
C CYS A 35 2.66 0.19 10.28
N ILE A 36 2.56 1.24 9.48
CA ILE A 36 3.27 2.51 9.71
C ILE A 36 2.27 3.51 10.31
N VAL A 37 2.60 4.01 11.49
CA VAL A 37 1.83 5.01 12.23
C VAL A 37 2.67 6.27 12.45
N GLY A 38 2.03 7.39 12.75
CA GLY A 38 2.71 8.67 13.01
C GLY A 38 1.78 9.86 12.71
N SER A 39 2.19 11.06 13.10
CA SER A 39 1.43 12.30 12.88
C SER A 39 1.21 12.60 11.39
N SER A 40 0.22 13.45 11.08
CA SER A 40 0.07 13.96 9.72
C SER A 40 1.33 14.72 9.30
N GLY A 41 1.81 14.49 8.09
CA GLY A 41 3.04 15.13 7.61
C GLY A 41 4.35 14.42 7.99
N SER A 42 4.37 13.39 8.84
CA SER A 42 5.60 12.68 9.25
C SER A 42 6.30 11.88 8.13
N GLY A 43 5.82 11.93 6.90
CA GLY A 43 6.49 11.29 5.76
C GLY A 43 6.03 9.86 5.44
N LYS A 44 4.99 9.30 6.08
CA LYS A 44 4.49 7.92 5.87
C LYS A 44 4.23 7.58 4.39
N SER A 45 3.42 8.39 3.71
CA SER A 45 3.13 8.18 2.28
C SER A 45 4.38 8.41 1.41
N THR A 46 5.28 9.32 1.81
CA THR A 46 6.58 9.52 1.15
C THR A 46 7.44 8.27 1.27
N LEU A 47 7.50 7.66 2.45
CA LEU A 47 8.22 6.41 2.69
C LEU A 47 7.68 5.29 1.79
N LEU A 48 6.36 5.04 1.79
CA LEU A 48 5.74 4.02 0.93
C LEU A 48 5.98 4.28 -0.56
N ARG A 49 5.96 5.55 -0.99
CA ARG A 49 6.27 5.92 -2.38
C ARG A 49 7.74 5.73 -2.73
N CYS A 50 8.65 5.99 -1.81
CA CYS A 50 10.07 5.65 -1.99
C CYS A 50 10.27 4.14 -2.07
N ILE A 51 9.64 3.35 -1.19
CA ILE A 51 9.70 1.89 -1.21
C ILE A 51 9.22 1.35 -2.57
N ASN A 52 8.10 1.87 -3.10
CA ASN A 52 7.60 1.48 -4.43
C ASN A 52 8.33 2.17 -5.59
N LYS A 53 9.40 2.92 -5.34
CA LYS A 53 10.16 3.69 -6.35
C LYS A 53 9.31 4.70 -7.14
N LEU A 54 8.15 5.12 -6.64
CA LEU A 54 7.36 6.22 -7.20
C LEU A 54 8.01 7.57 -6.92
N GLU A 55 8.64 7.69 -5.75
CA GLU A 55 9.53 8.78 -5.40
C GLU A 55 10.98 8.28 -5.41
N LYS A 56 11.87 9.06 -6.00
CA LYS A 56 13.29 8.79 -5.93
C LYS A 56 13.81 9.29 -4.57
N GLN A 57 14.43 8.39 -3.80
CA GLN A 57 15.13 8.76 -2.58
C GLN A 57 16.29 9.73 -2.87
N THR A 58 16.62 10.59 -1.91
CA THR A 58 17.77 11.51 -2.00
C THR A 58 19.07 10.74 -1.75
N SER A 59 19.07 9.84 -0.77
CA SER A 59 20.19 8.94 -0.46
C SER A 59 19.69 7.59 0.05
N GLY A 60 20.60 6.65 0.31
CA GLY A 60 20.28 5.31 0.75
C GLY A 60 19.93 4.35 -0.37
N LYS A 61 19.60 3.10 0.00
CA LYS A 61 19.36 2.01 -0.93
C LYS A 61 18.10 1.25 -0.58
N ILE A 62 17.45 0.69 -1.59
CA ILE A 62 16.35 -0.28 -1.46
C ILE A 62 16.80 -1.54 -2.18
N LEU A 63 16.79 -2.65 -1.43
CA LEU A 63 17.13 -3.97 -1.95
C LEU A 63 15.87 -4.84 -2.00
N TYR A 64 15.77 -5.67 -3.01
CA TYR A 64 14.74 -6.70 -3.16
C TYR A 64 15.45 -8.05 -3.31
N HIS A 65 15.23 -8.97 -2.36
CA HIS A 65 16.01 -10.22 -2.23
C HIS A 65 17.53 -9.96 -2.39
N ASP A 66 18.07 -9.10 -1.55
CA ASP A 66 19.48 -8.67 -1.48
C ASP A 66 20.05 -8.00 -2.75
N LYS A 67 19.21 -7.76 -3.77
CA LYS A 67 19.61 -7.05 -4.99
C LYS A 67 19.14 -5.61 -4.96
N GLU A 68 20.06 -4.67 -5.14
CA GLU A 68 19.70 -3.26 -5.18
C GLU A 68 18.76 -2.94 -6.35
N VAL A 69 17.62 -2.32 -6.05
CA VAL A 69 16.70 -1.76 -7.02
C VAL A 69 17.22 -0.40 -7.46
N ARG A 70 18.05 -0.40 -8.51
CA ARG A 70 18.66 0.83 -9.05
C ARG A 70 17.60 1.75 -9.64
N ASN A 71 17.90 3.05 -9.72
CA ASN A 71 17.02 4.04 -10.35
C ASN A 71 17.11 4.00 -11.89
N VAL A 72 17.01 2.81 -12.47
CA VAL A 72 16.98 2.54 -13.91
C VAL A 72 15.60 1.99 -14.26
N GLN A 73 15.01 2.45 -15.37
CA GLN A 73 13.62 2.15 -15.73
C GLN A 73 13.33 0.63 -15.78
N LYS A 74 14.26 -0.17 -16.25
CA LYS A 74 14.12 -1.63 -16.31
C LYS A 74 13.98 -2.22 -14.90
N ASP A 75 14.94 -1.90 -14.00
CA ASP A 75 14.96 -2.43 -12.63
C ASP A 75 13.69 -2.00 -11.87
N ILE A 76 13.27 -0.74 -12.05
CA ILE A 76 12.03 -0.18 -11.46
C ILE A 76 10.80 -0.94 -11.97
N ASN A 77 10.70 -1.21 -13.27
CA ASN A 77 9.56 -1.92 -13.84
C ASN A 77 9.50 -3.37 -13.34
N ASP A 78 10.64 -4.06 -13.31
CA ASP A 78 10.75 -5.43 -12.80
C ASP A 78 10.35 -5.49 -11.31
N TYR A 79 10.87 -4.58 -10.51
CA TYR A 79 10.51 -4.45 -9.09
C TYR A 79 9.01 -4.14 -8.89
N ARG A 80 8.49 -3.12 -9.58
CA ARG A 80 7.06 -2.77 -9.51
C ARG A 80 6.14 -3.86 -10.03
N SER A 81 6.64 -4.81 -10.84
CA SER A 81 5.85 -5.99 -11.19
C SER A 81 5.58 -6.88 -9.99
N LYS A 82 6.46 -6.89 -8.96
CA LYS A 82 6.38 -7.68 -7.73
C LYS A 82 5.74 -6.93 -6.56
N VAL A 83 5.68 -5.59 -6.63
CA VAL A 83 5.10 -4.75 -5.57
C VAL A 83 3.84 -4.08 -6.09
N GLY A 84 2.69 -4.42 -5.52
CA GLY A 84 1.40 -3.77 -5.78
C GLY A 84 1.19 -2.59 -4.85
N MET A 85 0.52 -1.53 -5.31
CA MET A 85 0.15 -0.41 -4.46
C MET A 85 -1.29 -0.02 -4.67
N VAL A 86 -2.02 0.09 -3.57
CA VAL A 86 -3.34 0.71 -3.51
C VAL A 86 -3.16 2.12 -2.98
N PHE A 87 -3.57 3.10 -3.76
CA PHE A 87 -3.37 4.52 -3.46
C PHE A 87 -4.56 5.12 -2.72
N GLN A 88 -4.33 6.15 -1.95
CA GLN A 88 -5.36 7.01 -1.37
C GLN A 88 -6.23 7.66 -2.47
N SER A 89 -5.60 8.18 -3.52
CA SER A 89 -6.29 8.70 -4.72
C SER A 89 -6.36 7.62 -5.78
N PHE A 90 -7.41 6.93 -5.91
CA PHE A 90 -7.76 5.77 -6.76
C PHE A 90 -6.93 5.52 -8.03
N ASN A 91 -6.32 6.54 -8.64
CA ASN A 91 -5.46 6.53 -9.85
C ASN A 91 -6.07 5.74 -11.02
N LEU A 92 -7.36 5.95 -11.27
CA LEU A 92 -8.06 5.39 -12.43
C LEU A 92 -7.84 6.25 -13.66
N PHE A 93 -7.76 5.62 -14.81
CA PHE A 93 -7.71 6.30 -16.10
C PHE A 93 -9.11 6.79 -16.48
N ASN A 94 -9.33 8.11 -16.40
CA ASN A 94 -10.64 8.75 -16.58
C ASN A 94 -11.26 8.56 -17.99
N ASN A 95 -10.43 8.37 -18.99
CA ASN A 95 -10.83 8.12 -20.38
C ASN A 95 -11.17 6.64 -20.67
N MET A 96 -10.98 5.74 -19.68
CA MET A 96 -11.23 4.30 -19.81
C MET A 96 -12.42 3.88 -18.97
N THR A 97 -13.14 2.85 -19.42
CA THR A 97 -14.18 2.19 -18.61
C THR A 97 -13.56 1.42 -17.44
N VAL A 98 -14.40 0.96 -16.50
CA VAL A 98 -14.00 0.07 -15.39
C VAL A 98 -13.27 -1.16 -15.92
N LEU A 99 -13.86 -1.84 -16.89
CA LEU A 99 -13.27 -3.03 -17.51
C LEU A 99 -11.92 -2.73 -18.15
N GLN A 100 -11.82 -1.64 -18.90
CA GLN A 100 -10.57 -1.23 -19.54
C GLN A 100 -9.48 -0.89 -18.52
N ASN A 101 -9.83 -0.22 -17.42
CA ASN A 101 -8.92 0.05 -16.31
C ASN A 101 -8.34 -1.25 -15.72
N CYS A 102 -9.16 -2.28 -15.54
CA CYS A 102 -8.74 -3.57 -15.02
C CYS A 102 -7.89 -4.36 -16.03
N MET A 103 -8.29 -4.38 -17.30
CA MET A 103 -7.58 -5.12 -18.34
C MET A 103 -6.21 -4.52 -18.70
N LEU A 104 -5.97 -3.23 -18.42
CA LEU A 104 -4.75 -2.56 -18.85
C LEU A 104 -3.50 -3.20 -18.26
N CYS A 105 -3.52 -3.49 -16.94
CA CYS A 105 -2.39 -4.09 -16.25
C CYS A 105 -2.11 -5.51 -16.77
N THR A 106 -3.12 -6.35 -16.88
CA THR A 106 -2.98 -7.73 -17.33
C THR A 106 -2.46 -7.82 -18.77
N ARG A 107 -2.85 -6.89 -19.63
CA ARG A 107 -2.38 -6.85 -21.02
C ARG A 107 -0.99 -6.24 -21.17
N ARG A 108 -0.69 -5.13 -20.45
CA ARG A 108 0.56 -4.37 -20.64
C ARG A 108 1.71 -4.88 -19.78
N VAL A 109 1.42 -5.41 -18.60
CA VAL A 109 2.44 -5.88 -17.64
C VAL A 109 2.59 -7.39 -17.67
N LEU A 110 1.45 -8.13 -17.70
CA LEU A 110 1.47 -9.59 -17.72
C LEU A 110 1.43 -10.18 -19.14
N HIS A 111 1.28 -9.35 -20.17
CA HIS A 111 1.24 -9.72 -21.59
C HIS A 111 0.19 -10.79 -21.93
N LEU A 112 -0.92 -10.86 -21.16
CA LEU A 112 -1.96 -11.85 -21.37
C LEU A 112 -2.74 -11.59 -22.69
N PRO A 113 -3.24 -12.65 -23.36
CA PRO A 113 -4.18 -12.53 -24.47
C PRO A 113 -5.42 -11.73 -24.06
N LYS A 114 -6.07 -11.07 -25.04
CA LYS A 114 -7.22 -10.19 -24.76
C LYS A 114 -8.37 -10.92 -24.06
N GLN A 115 -8.68 -12.14 -24.47
CA GLN A 115 -9.78 -12.92 -23.89
C GLN A 115 -9.44 -13.31 -22.45
N GLU A 116 -8.26 -13.80 -22.15
CA GLU A 116 -7.83 -14.16 -20.81
C GLU A 116 -7.82 -12.94 -19.86
N ALA A 117 -7.33 -11.79 -20.34
CA ALA A 117 -7.37 -10.55 -19.59
C ALA A 117 -8.81 -10.09 -19.28
N PHE A 118 -9.74 -10.30 -20.23
CA PHE A 118 -11.17 -10.03 -20.03
C PHE A 118 -11.77 -10.95 -18.98
N ASP A 119 -11.58 -12.26 -19.09
CA ASP A 119 -12.15 -13.25 -18.18
C ASP A 119 -11.67 -13.05 -16.74
N ARG A 120 -10.37 -12.81 -16.56
CA ARG A 120 -9.80 -12.45 -15.24
C ARG A 120 -10.37 -11.15 -14.70
N ALA A 121 -10.48 -10.11 -15.54
CA ALA A 121 -11.04 -8.83 -15.11
C ALA A 121 -12.50 -8.96 -14.65
N ILE A 122 -13.34 -9.72 -15.37
CA ILE A 122 -14.74 -9.98 -14.99
C ILE A 122 -14.81 -10.74 -13.66
N THR A 123 -13.96 -11.75 -13.46
CA THR A 123 -13.91 -12.52 -12.21
C THR A 123 -13.66 -11.60 -11.01
N TYR A 124 -12.58 -10.82 -11.02
CA TYR A 124 -12.26 -9.94 -9.90
C TYR A 124 -13.22 -8.76 -9.73
N LEU A 125 -13.79 -8.24 -10.83
CA LEU A 125 -14.85 -7.22 -10.74
C LEU A 125 -16.13 -7.76 -10.09
N LYS A 126 -16.44 -9.05 -10.27
CA LYS A 126 -17.53 -9.72 -9.54
C LYS A 126 -17.22 -9.84 -8.05
N GLU A 127 -16.01 -10.27 -7.69
CA GLU A 127 -15.57 -10.43 -6.30
C GLU A 127 -15.63 -9.11 -5.50
N VAL A 128 -15.27 -7.99 -6.13
CA VAL A 128 -15.37 -6.66 -5.49
C VAL A 128 -16.73 -5.98 -5.69
N GLY A 129 -17.75 -6.68 -6.23
CA GLY A 129 -19.10 -6.15 -6.44
C GLY A 129 -19.21 -5.06 -7.51
N MET A 130 -18.30 -5.03 -8.47
CA MET A 130 -18.24 -4.00 -9.53
C MET A 130 -18.69 -4.50 -10.90
N ALA A 131 -19.17 -5.74 -11.00
CA ALA A 131 -19.68 -6.32 -12.26
C ALA A 131 -20.77 -5.48 -12.95
N PRO A 132 -21.76 -4.86 -12.24
CA PRO A 132 -22.78 -4.03 -12.89
C PRO A 132 -22.22 -2.77 -13.56
N TYR A 133 -21.00 -2.34 -13.20
CA TYR A 133 -20.40 -1.06 -13.61
C TYR A 133 -19.29 -1.21 -14.65
N ILE A 134 -19.12 -2.37 -15.29
CA ILE A 134 -17.99 -2.66 -16.21
C ILE A 134 -17.85 -1.67 -17.35
N ASN A 135 -18.94 -1.08 -17.81
CA ASN A 135 -18.98 -0.09 -18.91
C ASN A 135 -18.95 1.37 -18.40
N ALA A 136 -19.07 1.59 -17.10
CA ALA A 136 -19.03 2.94 -16.53
C ALA A 136 -17.62 3.55 -16.62
N LYS A 137 -17.56 4.88 -16.69
CA LYS A 137 -16.32 5.66 -16.55
C LYS A 137 -16.13 6.10 -15.09
N PRO A 138 -14.89 6.39 -14.63
CA PRO A 138 -14.62 6.83 -13.26
C PRO A 138 -15.45 8.03 -12.80
N SER A 139 -15.81 8.97 -13.69
CA SER A 139 -16.66 10.12 -13.38
C SER A 139 -18.09 9.76 -12.94
N GLN A 140 -18.55 8.55 -13.24
CA GLN A 140 -19.90 8.05 -12.95
C GLN A 140 -19.95 7.22 -11.65
N LEU A 141 -18.84 7.13 -10.91
CA LEU A 141 -18.66 6.23 -9.78
C LEU A 141 -18.44 7.00 -8.47
N SER A 142 -18.95 6.43 -7.36
CA SER A 142 -18.64 6.91 -6.01
C SER A 142 -17.18 6.66 -5.63
N GLY A 143 -16.71 7.28 -4.55
CA GLY A 143 -15.36 7.06 -3.99
C GLY A 143 -15.11 5.59 -3.67
N GLY A 144 -16.04 4.94 -2.95
CA GLY A 144 -15.94 3.52 -2.60
C GLY A 144 -15.93 2.59 -3.82
N GLN A 145 -16.69 2.90 -4.87
CA GLN A 145 -16.66 2.17 -6.13
C GLN A 145 -15.30 2.29 -6.82
N LYS A 146 -14.74 3.50 -6.89
CA LYS A 146 -13.39 3.75 -7.45
C LYS A 146 -12.31 2.99 -6.67
N GLN A 147 -12.41 2.96 -5.34
CA GLN A 147 -11.46 2.24 -4.51
C GLN A 147 -11.52 0.73 -4.74
N ARG A 148 -12.71 0.14 -4.84
CA ARG A 148 -12.85 -1.28 -5.17
C ARG A 148 -12.24 -1.65 -6.53
N ILE A 149 -12.33 -0.76 -7.53
CA ILE A 149 -11.67 -0.97 -8.82
C ILE A 149 -10.14 -0.88 -8.67
N SER A 150 -9.62 0.07 -7.87
CA SER A 150 -8.20 0.16 -7.58
C SER A 150 -7.66 -1.12 -6.94
N ILE A 151 -8.41 -1.70 -5.99
CA ILE A 151 -8.10 -2.99 -5.36
C ILE A 151 -8.14 -4.13 -6.40
N ALA A 152 -9.18 -4.21 -7.23
CA ALA A 152 -9.29 -5.23 -8.29
C ALA A 152 -8.09 -5.20 -9.25
N ARG A 153 -7.56 -4.02 -9.57
CA ARG A 153 -6.34 -3.88 -10.39
C ARG A 153 -5.11 -4.51 -9.74
N VAL A 154 -5.00 -4.44 -8.41
CA VAL A 154 -3.89 -5.07 -7.66
C VAL A 154 -4.09 -6.58 -7.60
N PHE A 155 -5.31 -7.07 -7.36
CA PHE A 155 -5.63 -8.51 -7.45
C PHE A 155 -5.25 -9.10 -8.81
N LEU A 156 -5.62 -8.41 -9.89
CA LEU A 156 -5.32 -8.83 -11.26
C LEU A 156 -3.83 -8.94 -11.55
N LYS A 157 -3.03 -8.10 -10.91
CA LYS A 157 -1.57 -8.15 -10.99
C LYS A 157 -0.98 -9.28 -10.15
N ASN A 158 -1.65 -9.65 -9.06
CA ASN A 158 -1.28 -10.70 -8.10
C ASN A 158 0.17 -10.59 -7.59
N PRO A 159 0.59 -9.44 -7.04
CA PRO A 159 1.95 -9.25 -6.57
C PRO A 159 2.17 -9.96 -5.21
N PRO A 160 3.38 -10.47 -4.91
CA PRO A 160 3.70 -11.05 -3.60
C PRO A 160 3.77 -10.01 -2.47
N ILE A 161 4.02 -8.75 -2.80
CA ILE A 161 4.12 -7.64 -1.83
C ILE A 161 3.07 -6.59 -2.15
N ILE A 162 2.39 -6.07 -1.11
CA ILE A 162 1.35 -5.06 -1.23
C ILE A 162 1.65 -3.87 -0.35
N ILE A 163 1.46 -2.69 -0.91
CA ILE A 163 1.53 -1.41 -0.21
C ILE A 163 0.14 -0.79 -0.19
N LEU A 164 -0.37 -0.43 0.99
CA LEU A 164 -1.66 0.21 1.20
C LEU A 164 -1.45 1.63 1.76
N ASP A 165 -1.61 2.64 0.89
CA ASP A 165 -1.48 4.06 1.25
C ASP A 165 -2.87 4.61 1.56
N GLU A 166 -3.27 4.63 2.84
CA GLU A 166 -4.56 5.18 3.32
C GLU A 166 -5.80 4.73 2.51
N ALA A 167 -5.87 3.47 2.19
CA ALA A 167 -6.82 2.93 1.20
C ALA A 167 -8.32 3.04 1.61
N THR A 168 -8.64 3.48 2.82
CA THR A 168 -10.03 3.63 3.31
C THR A 168 -10.37 5.04 3.77
N SER A 169 -9.43 6.00 3.74
CA SER A 169 -9.71 7.39 4.09
C SER A 169 -10.71 8.02 3.11
N ALA A 170 -11.65 8.80 3.63
CA ALA A 170 -12.68 9.53 2.86
C ALA A 170 -13.79 8.68 2.21
N LEU A 171 -14.12 7.51 2.76
CA LEU A 171 -15.28 6.70 2.35
C LEU A 171 -16.42 6.80 3.38
N ASP A 172 -17.66 6.66 2.90
CA ASP A 172 -18.82 6.46 3.78
C ASP A 172 -18.76 5.08 4.44
N ASN A 173 -19.44 4.90 5.58
CA ASN A 173 -19.35 3.70 6.40
C ASN A 173 -19.67 2.38 5.64
N GLU A 174 -20.65 2.40 4.73
CA GLU A 174 -21.03 1.21 3.97
C GLU A 174 -19.98 0.84 2.93
N SER A 175 -19.50 1.83 2.17
CA SER A 175 -18.41 1.67 1.21
C SER A 175 -17.12 1.25 1.89
N GLU A 176 -16.86 1.79 3.09
CA GLU A 176 -15.68 1.47 3.87
C GLU A 176 -15.64 0.00 4.29
N TYR A 177 -16.75 -0.57 4.77
CA TYR A 177 -16.83 -1.99 5.13
C TYR A 177 -16.51 -2.90 3.92
N ALA A 178 -17.11 -2.62 2.77
CA ALA A 178 -16.89 -3.40 1.55
C ALA A 178 -15.44 -3.30 1.06
N VAL A 179 -14.83 -2.11 1.16
CA VAL A 179 -13.42 -1.88 0.81
C VAL A 179 -12.49 -2.59 1.79
N ALA A 180 -12.74 -2.48 3.10
CA ALA A 180 -11.93 -3.16 4.12
C ALA A 180 -11.94 -4.68 3.95
N LYS A 181 -13.11 -5.28 3.65
CA LYS A 181 -13.22 -6.70 3.32
C LYS A 181 -12.35 -7.08 2.12
N SER A 182 -12.41 -6.30 1.05
CA SER A 182 -11.61 -6.53 -0.16
C SER A 182 -10.11 -6.38 0.09
N LEU A 183 -9.70 -5.42 0.92
CA LEU A 183 -8.29 -5.24 1.31
C LEU A 183 -7.77 -6.39 2.16
N ASN A 184 -8.58 -6.88 3.12
CA ASN A 184 -8.21 -8.02 3.94
C ASN A 184 -8.03 -9.29 3.09
N GLU A 185 -8.94 -9.53 2.12
CA GLU A 185 -8.76 -10.64 1.17
C GLU A 185 -7.51 -10.46 0.30
N LEU A 186 -7.20 -9.23 -0.12
CA LEU A 186 -5.99 -8.93 -0.88
C LEU A 186 -4.73 -9.20 -0.06
N ALA A 187 -4.71 -8.86 1.23
CA ALA A 187 -3.54 -8.99 2.11
C ALA A 187 -3.25 -10.44 2.52
N LYS A 188 -4.25 -11.34 2.48
CA LYS A 188 -4.07 -12.73 2.93
C LYS A 188 -2.89 -13.43 2.26
N GLY A 189 -1.97 -13.95 3.07
CA GLY A 189 -0.80 -14.70 2.64
C GLY A 189 0.23 -13.89 1.86
N ARG A 190 0.20 -12.56 1.93
CA ARG A 190 1.14 -11.67 1.26
C ARG A 190 1.84 -10.75 2.26
N THR A 191 3.05 -10.38 1.91
CA THR A 191 3.78 -9.32 2.63
C THR A 191 3.06 -7.99 2.41
N THR A 192 2.72 -7.30 3.49
CA THR A 192 1.89 -6.08 3.42
C THR A 192 2.52 -4.95 4.22
N LEU A 193 2.72 -3.79 3.58
CA LEU A 193 3.05 -2.53 4.25
C LEU A 193 1.82 -1.62 4.18
N THR A 194 1.34 -1.13 5.32
CA THR A 194 0.14 -0.30 5.36
C THR A 194 0.34 0.96 6.20
N ILE A 195 -0.24 2.07 5.76
CA ILE A 195 -0.51 3.20 6.63
C ILE A 195 -1.92 2.99 7.19
N ALA A 196 -2.02 2.81 8.50
CA ALA A 196 -3.30 2.55 9.12
C ALA A 196 -3.89 3.80 9.76
N HIS A 197 -5.18 4.00 9.48
CA HIS A 197 -6.05 4.96 10.18
C HIS A 197 -7.03 4.27 11.12
N ARG A 198 -7.06 2.93 11.12
CA ARG A 198 -7.97 2.15 11.97
C ARG A 198 -7.19 1.40 13.02
N LEU A 199 -7.64 1.52 14.26
CA LEU A 199 -7.09 0.80 15.42
C LEU A 199 -7.07 -0.72 15.22
N SER A 200 -8.11 -1.29 14.55
CA SER A 200 -8.17 -2.72 14.25
C SER A 200 -7.07 -3.18 13.29
N SER A 201 -6.74 -2.38 12.28
CA SER A 201 -5.65 -2.70 11.35
C SER A 201 -4.28 -2.61 12.02
N ILE A 202 -4.11 -1.65 12.93
CA ILE A 202 -2.89 -1.48 13.70
C ILE A 202 -2.69 -2.67 14.63
N ARG A 203 -3.72 -3.04 15.41
CA ARG A 203 -3.64 -4.10 16.41
C ARG A 203 -3.33 -5.48 15.82
N ASN A 204 -3.80 -5.74 14.60
CA ASN A 204 -3.65 -7.04 13.94
C ASN A 204 -2.40 -7.15 13.04
N SER A 205 -1.54 -6.12 13.02
CA SER A 205 -0.27 -6.19 12.30
C SER A 205 0.79 -6.94 13.11
N ASP A 206 1.68 -7.62 12.41
CA ASP A 206 2.79 -8.36 13.04
C ASP A 206 3.81 -7.39 13.64
N ARG A 207 4.00 -6.24 12.98
CA ARG A 207 4.94 -5.20 13.38
C ARG A 207 4.40 -3.81 13.09
N ILE A 208 4.64 -2.89 14.00
CA ILE A 208 4.26 -1.48 13.92
C ILE A 208 5.54 -0.65 13.92
N LEU A 209 5.61 0.31 13.01
CA LEU A 209 6.68 1.30 12.92
C LEU A 209 6.11 2.68 13.23
N VAL A 210 6.64 3.35 14.23
CA VAL A 210 6.25 4.73 14.57
C VAL A 210 7.21 5.70 13.88
N LEU A 211 6.70 6.39 12.86
CA LEU A 211 7.46 7.35 12.06
C LEU A 211 7.20 8.79 12.52
N THR A 212 8.27 9.48 12.85
CA THR A 212 8.29 10.92 13.14
C THR A 212 9.22 11.66 12.17
N ASP A 213 9.43 12.95 12.38
CA ASP A 213 10.43 13.76 11.67
C ASP A 213 11.87 13.39 12.02
N GLU A 214 12.09 12.66 13.12
CA GLU A 214 13.42 12.12 13.50
C GLU A 214 13.71 10.75 12.86
N GLY A 215 12.73 10.14 12.22
CA GLY A 215 12.80 8.79 11.63
C GLY A 215 11.89 7.80 12.33
N ILE A 216 12.24 6.50 12.32
CA ILE A 216 11.53 5.46 13.05
C ILE A 216 12.01 5.51 14.50
N VAL A 217 11.11 5.88 15.42
CA VAL A 217 11.43 6.10 16.84
C VAL A 217 10.97 4.95 17.73
N GLU A 218 9.97 4.18 17.32
CA GLU A 218 9.50 2.99 18.02
C GLU A 218 9.17 1.89 17.00
N GLU A 219 9.46 0.66 17.38
CA GLU A 219 9.20 -0.53 16.57
C GLU A 219 8.85 -1.71 17.49
N GLY A 220 7.82 -2.47 17.15
CA GLY A 220 7.36 -3.63 17.90
C GLY A 220 5.95 -4.05 17.53
N ASN A 221 5.40 -5.05 18.23
CA ASN A 221 3.99 -5.40 18.10
C ASN A 221 3.11 -4.51 19.00
N HIS A 222 1.79 -4.67 18.91
CA HIS A 222 0.83 -3.86 19.66
C HIS A 222 1.09 -3.92 21.18
N ASP A 223 1.24 -5.11 21.74
CA ASP A 223 1.35 -5.30 23.18
C ASP A 223 2.68 -4.76 23.73
N GLU A 224 3.77 -4.95 22.99
CA GLU A 224 5.10 -4.40 23.33
C GLU A 224 5.06 -2.86 23.36
N LEU A 225 4.51 -2.23 22.32
CA LEU A 225 4.46 -0.77 22.22
C LEU A 225 3.46 -0.14 23.21
N MET A 226 2.38 -0.84 23.54
CA MET A 226 1.48 -0.40 24.61
C MET A 226 2.16 -0.47 25.97
N ALA A 227 2.93 -1.53 26.25
CA ALA A 227 3.69 -1.67 27.50
C ALA A 227 4.82 -0.65 27.62
N LEU A 228 5.43 -0.22 26.49
CA LEU A 228 6.45 0.83 26.46
C LEU A 228 5.93 2.18 26.95
N GLY A 229 4.62 2.47 26.75
CA GLY A 229 4.01 3.74 27.18
C GLY A 229 4.48 4.97 26.39
N GLY A 230 5.08 4.77 25.22
CA GLY A 230 5.70 5.79 24.39
C GLY A 230 4.74 6.53 23.45
N ILE A 231 5.25 6.94 22.29
CA ILE A 231 4.50 7.70 21.27
C ILE A 231 3.36 6.86 20.70
N TYR A 232 3.59 5.57 20.45
CA TYR A 232 2.53 4.66 19.99
C TYR A 232 1.36 4.60 20.96
N HIS A 233 1.64 4.43 22.27
CA HIS A 233 0.61 4.38 23.29
C HIS A 233 -0.25 5.65 23.29
N GLN A 234 0.38 6.83 23.19
CA GLN A 234 -0.33 8.11 23.13
C GLN A 234 -1.24 8.18 21.91
N PHE A 235 -0.74 7.82 20.71
CA PHE A 235 -1.55 7.74 19.48
C PHE A 235 -2.74 6.79 19.62
N TYR A 236 -2.52 5.63 20.21
CA TYR A 236 -3.55 4.60 20.36
C TYR A 236 -4.66 5.04 21.32
N VAL A 237 -4.31 5.65 22.45
CA VAL A 237 -5.27 6.19 23.45
C VAL A 237 -6.09 7.31 22.82
N MET A 238 -5.44 8.33 22.22
CA MET A 238 -6.14 9.43 21.57
C MET A 238 -7.12 8.95 20.48
N ALA A 239 -6.73 7.98 19.68
CA ALA A 239 -7.58 7.43 18.63
C ALA A 239 -8.78 6.63 19.15
N ASN A 240 -8.74 6.15 20.40
CA ASN A 240 -9.86 5.50 21.08
C ASN A 240 -10.82 6.50 21.74
N GLU A 241 -10.34 7.66 22.19
CA GLU A 241 -11.15 8.69 22.87
C GLU A 241 -12.02 9.51 21.91
N ILE A 242 -11.69 9.53 20.60
CA ILE A 242 -12.42 10.27 19.55
C ILE A 242 -13.65 9.50 19.01
N LYS A 243 -13.94 8.30 19.54
CA LYS A 243 -15.16 7.53 19.26
C LYS A 243 -16.23 7.76 20.30
#